data_b6daa5ebdf7a0fc74c6183d8d536bb01
#
_entry.id   b6daa5ebdf7a0fc74c6183d8d536bb01
#
_cell.length_a   1.000
_cell.length_b   1.000
_cell.length_c   1.000
_cell.angle_alpha   90.00
_cell.angle_beta   90.00
_cell.angle_gamma   90.00
#
_symmetry.space_group_name_H-M   'P 1'
#
loop_
_entity.id
_entity.type
_entity.pdbx_description
1 polymer ?
#
loop_
_entity_poly.entity_id
_entity_poly.type
_entity_poly.pdbx_seq_one_letter_code
_entity_poly.pdbx_strand_id
1 'polypeptide(L)'
;MRKRSQGWWAVGAVVMLAFVLGWVANSTGLFRLLDATAQQASPTRALADRDVYYPGTETLASDEMRVIACGTGMPNARPKQAAACWIVELGNGDKFIFDIGLGSAERISAMNIPYDYLDKLFIGHLHADHIGDLDALWIGGVISNRQRPLRIWGPSGTEEKYGTKYMVERMQEMYAWDYASRLGNVNTLGFQIEVNEFDYTAVNEVVYQENGVTVRTIPAIHALDGPVSFILEWNGLKFAFSSDTYPNKWWMEHTKNADIAIHECFAPPSIMIGKQRFAVQDALNVATQVHTSPAMFGKVMSQITPRMAVGYHVFNDFDTQPQIVKEVRSTYDGPFELAVDYMVFNVTKDDIRVRMAVVDEDIWPQPSITETLAADPNDRVGFTDYISGGRVVYADVVQWYYDQTNQQYGTSLQPPSAQPER
;
A
#
# COMPACT_ATOMS: atom_id res chain seq x y z
N MET A 1 47.17 49.43 29.66
CA MET A 1 46.61 48.05 29.65
C MET A 1 45.31 48.03 30.44
N ARG A 2 44.17 48.32 29.82
CA ARG A 2 42.83 48.14 30.41
C ARG A 2 41.76 48.49 29.33
N LYS A 3 41.47 47.59 28.37
CA LYS A 3 40.32 47.69 27.46
C LYS A 3 39.98 46.35 26.79
N ARG A 4 40.06 45.22 27.48
CA ARG A 4 39.68 43.91 26.90
C ARG A 4 38.64 43.07 27.70
N SER A 5 38.10 43.56 28.81
CA SER A 5 37.18 42.79 29.65
C SER A 5 35.69 43.08 29.44
N GLN A 6 35.31 44.16 28.74
CA GLN A 6 33.90 44.50 28.55
C GLN A 6 33.20 43.72 27.40
N GLY A 7 33.95 43.20 26.44
CA GLY A 7 33.37 42.45 25.32
C GLY A 7 32.85 41.04 25.68
N TRP A 8 33.51 40.40 26.62
CA TRP A 8 33.14 39.03 27.02
C TRP A 8 31.88 38.93 27.87
N TRP A 9 31.61 39.99 28.68
CA TRP A 9 30.39 40.09 29.49
C TRP A 9 29.14 40.33 28.60
N ALA A 10 29.28 41.08 27.52
CA ALA A 10 28.20 41.34 26.59
C ALA A 10 27.85 40.07 25.80
N VAL A 11 28.85 39.29 25.36
CA VAL A 11 28.61 37.99 24.65
C VAL A 11 27.99 36.98 25.60
N GLY A 12 28.47 36.86 26.84
CA GLY A 12 27.89 35.97 27.84
C GLY A 12 26.42 36.31 28.18
N ALA A 13 26.09 37.61 28.27
CA ALA A 13 24.74 38.08 28.53
C ALA A 13 23.79 37.77 27.35
N VAL A 14 24.24 37.93 26.09
CA VAL A 14 23.45 37.60 24.90
C VAL A 14 23.21 36.08 24.77
N VAL A 15 24.22 35.26 25.05
CA VAL A 15 24.10 33.81 25.05
C VAL A 15 23.14 33.35 26.16
N MET A 16 23.26 33.89 27.35
CA MET A 16 22.38 33.56 28.46
C MET A 16 20.93 34.01 28.20
N LEU A 17 20.73 35.17 27.58
CA LEU A 17 19.41 35.67 27.20
C LEU A 17 18.77 34.75 26.12
N ALA A 18 19.56 34.29 25.13
CA ALA A 18 19.09 33.36 24.12
C ALA A 18 18.72 32.00 24.73
N PHE A 19 19.49 31.51 25.73
CA PHE A 19 19.18 30.27 26.44
C PHE A 19 17.90 30.39 27.28
N VAL A 20 17.72 31.51 28.00
CA VAL A 20 16.52 31.76 28.79
C VAL A 20 15.30 31.96 27.94
N LEU A 21 15.41 32.67 26.82
CA LEU A 21 14.29 32.82 25.86
C LEU A 21 13.93 31.50 25.20
N GLY A 22 14.91 30.67 24.84
CA GLY A 22 14.68 29.32 24.32
C GLY A 22 14.03 28.40 25.35
N TRP A 23 14.47 28.46 26.61
CA TRP A 23 13.88 27.67 27.69
C TRP A 23 12.45 28.12 28.01
N VAL A 24 12.18 29.43 28.09
CA VAL A 24 10.84 29.99 28.29
C VAL A 24 9.92 29.62 27.11
N ALA A 25 10.39 29.75 25.89
CA ALA A 25 9.61 29.36 24.70
C ALA A 25 9.25 27.87 24.71
N ASN A 26 10.18 27.00 25.12
CA ASN A 26 9.95 25.57 25.25
C ASN A 26 9.02 25.22 26.44
N SER A 27 9.23 25.86 27.60
CA SER A 27 8.41 25.62 28.80
C SER A 27 7.00 26.19 28.71
N THR A 28 6.77 27.24 27.90
CA THR A 28 5.44 27.82 27.66
C THR A 28 4.69 27.15 26.52
N GLY A 29 5.27 26.17 25.86
CA GLY A 29 4.65 25.49 24.69
C GLY A 29 4.56 26.39 23.45
N LEU A 30 5.30 27.51 23.40
CA LEU A 30 5.27 28.45 22.27
C LEU A 30 5.71 27.77 20.95
N PHE A 31 6.69 26.84 21.03
CA PHE A 31 7.08 26.04 19.89
C PHE A 31 5.98 25.07 19.46
N ARG A 32 5.21 24.50 20.39
CA ARG A 32 4.04 23.68 20.07
C ARG A 32 2.92 24.47 19.42
N LEU A 33 2.74 25.72 19.80
CA LEU A 33 1.79 26.64 19.15
C LEU A 33 2.24 27.01 17.72
N LEU A 34 3.55 27.16 17.50
CA LEU A 34 4.11 27.41 16.16
C LEU A 34 4.03 26.16 15.28
N ASP A 35 4.29 24.98 15.84
CA ASP A 35 4.08 23.70 15.14
C ASP A 35 2.59 23.46 14.84
N ALA A 36 1.71 23.73 15.80
CA ALA A 36 0.27 23.60 15.60
C ALA A 36 -0.27 24.61 14.56
N THR A 37 0.28 25.83 14.53
CA THR A 37 -0.09 26.82 13.51
C THR A 37 0.53 26.53 12.16
N ALA A 38 1.73 25.93 12.10
CA ALA A 38 2.32 25.46 10.84
C ALA A 38 1.51 24.28 10.24
N GLN A 39 1.03 23.36 11.08
CA GLN A 39 0.11 22.30 10.63
C GLN A 39 -1.28 22.83 10.23
N GLN A 40 -1.79 23.85 10.90
CA GLN A 40 -3.05 24.51 10.52
C GLN A 40 -2.92 25.45 9.32
N ALA A 41 -1.71 25.93 9.02
CA ALA A 41 -1.44 26.82 7.91
C ALA A 41 -0.99 26.09 6.62
N SER A 42 -1.04 24.74 6.59
CA SER A 42 -0.91 24.03 5.32
C SER A 42 -2.21 24.22 4.52
N PRO A 43 -2.26 25.17 3.59
CA PRO A 43 -3.51 25.47 2.92
C PRO A 43 -3.82 24.33 1.95
N THR A 44 -4.92 23.62 2.16
CA THR A 44 -5.45 22.63 1.23
C THR A 44 -5.60 23.17 -0.19
N ARG A 45 -5.69 24.49 -0.38
CA ARG A 45 -5.79 25.16 -1.70
C ARG A 45 -4.44 25.38 -2.41
N ALA A 46 -3.31 25.40 -1.71
CA ALA A 46 -1.98 25.51 -2.36
C ALA A 46 -1.49 24.17 -2.92
N LEU A 47 -2.22 23.08 -2.65
CA LEU A 47 -1.82 21.71 -3.01
C LEU A 47 -2.03 21.41 -4.50
N ALA A 48 -2.91 22.13 -5.17
CA ALA A 48 -3.15 21.97 -6.61
C ALA A 48 -1.88 22.20 -7.47
N ASP A 49 -0.94 23.00 -6.99
CA ASP A 49 0.29 23.37 -7.73
C ASP A 49 1.54 22.62 -7.25
N ARG A 50 1.41 21.66 -6.33
CA ARG A 50 2.57 20.87 -5.88
C ARG A 50 2.94 19.81 -6.91
N ASP A 51 4.21 19.74 -7.27
CA ASP A 51 4.76 18.68 -8.12
C ASP A 51 4.94 17.35 -7.39
N VAL A 52 4.77 17.34 -6.06
CA VAL A 52 4.89 16.18 -5.19
C VAL A 52 3.64 15.99 -4.34
N TYR A 53 3.40 14.75 -3.92
CA TYR A 53 2.34 14.37 -3.00
C TYR A 53 2.93 13.98 -1.64
N TYR A 54 2.43 14.59 -0.56
CA TYR A 54 2.74 14.18 0.81
C TYR A 54 1.54 13.40 1.36
N PRO A 55 1.68 12.08 1.63
CA PRO A 55 0.57 11.25 2.11
C PRO A 55 -0.12 11.83 3.35
N GLY A 56 -1.46 11.74 3.39
CA GLY A 56 -2.27 12.24 4.50
C GLY A 56 -2.47 13.76 4.54
N THR A 57 -1.86 14.55 3.62
CA THR A 57 -1.94 16.02 3.65
C THR A 57 -2.93 16.63 2.67
N GLU A 58 -3.54 15.82 1.80
CA GLU A 58 -4.45 16.26 0.75
C GLU A 58 -5.74 15.44 0.75
N THR A 59 -6.87 16.11 0.76
CA THR A 59 -8.17 15.49 0.49
C THR A 59 -8.45 15.54 -1.02
N LEU A 60 -9.04 14.48 -1.55
CA LEU A 60 -9.49 14.45 -2.93
C LEU A 60 -10.70 15.38 -3.13
N ALA A 61 -10.80 16.01 -4.30
CA ALA A 61 -12.06 16.60 -4.74
C ALA A 61 -13.11 15.48 -4.91
N SER A 62 -14.40 15.84 -4.82
CA SER A 62 -15.51 14.88 -4.85
C SER A 62 -15.65 14.12 -6.18
N ASP A 63 -14.98 14.56 -7.23
CA ASP A 63 -14.98 13.99 -8.57
C ASP A 63 -13.59 13.48 -9.01
N GLU A 64 -12.61 13.47 -8.10
CA GLU A 64 -11.24 13.12 -8.38
C GLU A 64 -10.93 11.66 -7.95
N MET A 65 -10.18 10.97 -8.79
CA MET A 65 -9.56 9.66 -8.51
C MET A 65 -8.05 9.85 -8.33
N ARG A 66 -7.47 9.26 -7.28
CA ARG A 66 -6.01 9.19 -7.10
C ARG A 66 -5.56 7.75 -7.24
N VAL A 67 -4.64 7.50 -8.16
CA VAL A 67 -4.02 6.19 -8.38
C VAL A 67 -2.58 6.26 -7.92
N ILE A 68 -2.16 5.34 -7.05
CA ILE A 68 -0.83 5.32 -6.44
C ILE A 68 -0.17 3.99 -6.73
N ALA A 69 1.06 4.02 -7.23
CA ALA A 69 1.89 2.84 -7.41
C ALA A 69 2.55 2.44 -6.07
N CYS A 70 2.02 1.43 -5.40
CA CYS A 70 2.62 0.83 -4.20
C CYS A 70 3.59 -0.31 -4.52
N GLY A 71 3.69 -0.72 -5.78
CA GLY A 71 4.65 -1.67 -6.27
C GLY A 71 4.57 -1.82 -7.77
N THR A 72 5.72 -1.75 -8.44
CA THR A 72 5.81 -1.69 -9.92
C THR A 72 6.78 -2.70 -10.50
N GLY A 73 7.41 -3.51 -9.63
CA GLY A 73 8.46 -4.47 -9.99
C GLY A 73 7.93 -5.84 -10.38
N MET A 74 8.88 -6.76 -10.52
CA MET A 74 8.74 -8.16 -10.94
C MET A 74 8.96 -9.11 -9.75
N PRO A 75 8.88 -10.44 -9.92
CA PRO A 75 8.95 -11.43 -8.83
C PRO A 75 10.14 -11.35 -7.90
N ASN A 76 11.28 -10.88 -8.35
CA ASN A 76 12.48 -10.80 -7.52
C ASN A 76 12.37 -9.64 -6.52
N ALA A 77 12.34 -9.95 -5.24
CA ALA A 77 12.35 -8.94 -4.18
C ALA A 77 13.62 -8.07 -4.25
N ARG A 78 13.45 -6.75 -4.14
CA ARG A 78 14.57 -5.79 -4.11
C ARG A 78 14.22 -4.54 -3.29
N PRO A 79 15.18 -3.91 -2.60
CA PRO A 79 14.90 -2.76 -1.72
C PRO A 79 14.30 -1.55 -2.45
N LYS A 80 14.71 -1.30 -3.69
CA LYS A 80 14.32 -0.10 -4.46
C LYS A 80 12.87 -0.14 -4.94
N GLN A 81 12.31 -1.32 -5.18
CA GLN A 81 11.06 -1.45 -5.92
C GLN A 81 10.29 -2.68 -5.44
N ALA A 82 9.09 -2.49 -4.96
CA ALA A 82 8.17 -3.55 -4.59
C ALA A 82 7.56 -4.22 -5.84
N ALA A 83 7.06 -5.42 -5.68
CA ALA A 83 6.30 -6.12 -6.72
C ALA A 83 4.89 -5.52 -6.87
N ALA A 84 4.10 -6.04 -7.80
CA ALA A 84 2.84 -5.47 -8.27
C ALA A 84 1.87 -5.04 -7.16
N CYS A 85 1.55 -3.76 -7.10
CA CYS A 85 0.56 -3.19 -6.18
C CYS A 85 0.09 -1.81 -6.64
N TRP A 86 -1.22 -1.59 -6.64
CA TRP A 86 -1.83 -0.30 -6.97
C TRP A 86 -2.93 0.06 -5.99
N ILE A 87 -2.93 1.29 -5.49
CA ILE A 87 -4.02 1.84 -4.67
C ILE A 87 -4.84 2.81 -5.53
N VAL A 88 -6.15 2.68 -5.46
CA VAL A 88 -7.10 3.65 -6.05
C VAL A 88 -7.90 4.28 -4.93
N GLU A 89 -7.77 5.58 -4.75
CA GLU A 89 -8.57 6.38 -3.82
C GLU A 89 -9.57 7.22 -4.61
N LEU A 90 -10.82 7.27 -4.16
CA LEU A 90 -11.89 8.02 -4.79
C LEU A 90 -12.35 9.18 -3.93
N GLY A 91 -12.82 10.25 -4.57
CA GLY A 91 -13.32 11.44 -3.89
C GLY A 91 -14.57 11.23 -3.02
N ASN A 92 -15.22 10.05 -3.10
CA ASN A 92 -16.27 9.62 -2.19
C ASN A 92 -15.74 8.99 -0.88
N GLY A 93 -14.41 8.83 -0.76
CA GLY A 93 -13.73 8.24 0.38
C GLY A 93 -13.37 6.76 0.24
N ASP A 94 -13.91 6.05 -0.75
CA ASP A 94 -13.59 4.64 -0.99
C ASP A 94 -12.14 4.47 -1.47
N LYS A 95 -11.55 3.35 -1.06
CA LYS A 95 -10.20 2.95 -1.47
C LYS A 95 -10.17 1.48 -1.87
N PHE A 96 -9.34 1.18 -2.86
CA PHE A 96 -9.21 -0.14 -3.46
C PHE A 96 -7.74 -0.47 -3.64
N ILE A 97 -7.36 -1.72 -3.41
CA ILE A 97 -6.01 -2.23 -3.67
C ILE A 97 -6.12 -3.24 -4.81
N PHE A 98 -5.27 -3.12 -5.81
CA PHE A 98 -5.13 -4.07 -6.92
C PHE A 98 -3.76 -4.71 -6.85
N ASP A 99 -3.75 -6.02 -6.61
CA ASP A 99 -2.60 -6.84 -6.24
C ASP A 99 -1.88 -6.35 -4.97
N ILE A 100 -1.12 -7.22 -4.35
CA ILE A 100 -0.39 -7.00 -3.10
C ILE A 100 0.92 -7.81 -3.11
N GLY A 101 1.81 -7.45 -4.02
CA GLY A 101 3.06 -8.17 -4.22
C GLY A 101 4.11 -7.91 -3.15
N LEU A 102 5.20 -8.66 -3.19
CA LEU A 102 6.31 -8.60 -2.22
C LEU A 102 6.88 -7.18 -2.06
N GLY A 103 6.96 -6.68 -0.83
CA GLY A 103 7.49 -5.36 -0.48
C GLY A 103 6.49 -4.22 -0.64
N SER A 104 5.23 -4.50 -0.97
CA SER A 104 4.20 -3.46 -1.16
C SER A 104 3.54 -3.02 0.16
N ALA A 105 3.52 -3.87 1.19
CA ALA A 105 2.91 -3.53 2.47
C ALA A 105 3.60 -2.33 3.15
N GLU A 106 4.92 -2.22 3.06
CA GLU A 106 5.67 -1.06 3.56
C GLU A 106 5.33 0.21 2.79
N ARG A 107 5.14 0.10 1.46
CA ARG A 107 4.74 1.25 0.61
C ARG A 107 3.32 1.70 0.94
N ILE A 108 2.41 0.77 1.20
CA ILE A 108 1.04 1.06 1.64
C ILE A 108 1.06 1.76 3.01
N SER A 109 1.84 1.27 3.97
CA SER A 109 1.99 1.91 5.29
C SER A 109 2.45 3.36 5.18
N ALA A 110 3.39 3.64 4.26
CA ALA A 110 3.90 4.98 4.00
C ALA A 110 2.85 5.94 3.40
N MET A 111 1.71 5.45 2.91
CA MET A 111 0.63 6.29 2.39
C MET A 111 -0.22 6.94 3.48
N ASN A 112 0.04 6.67 4.76
CA ASN A 112 -0.68 7.27 5.89
C ASN A 112 -2.20 7.03 5.83
N ILE A 113 -2.60 5.84 5.35
CA ILE A 113 -4.01 5.45 5.23
C ILE A 113 -4.39 4.55 6.41
N PRO A 114 -5.43 4.88 7.20
CA PRO A 114 -5.92 3.97 8.23
C PRO A 114 -6.37 2.63 7.64
N TYR A 115 -6.03 1.53 8.30
CA TYR A 115 -6.32 0.17 7.81
C TYR A 115 -7.81 -0.13 7.61
N ASP A 116 -8.72 0.62 8.24
CA ASP A 116 -10.16 0.50 8.00
C ASP A 116 -10.56 0.82 6.56
N TYR A 117 -9.78 1.63 5.85
CA TYR A 117 -9.99 1.97 4.45
C TYR A 117 -9.27 1.02 3.47
N LEU A 118 -8.36 0.18 3.98
CA LEU A 118 -7.59 -0.81 3.23
C LEU A 118 -8.28 -2.20 3.33
N ASP A 119 -9.58 -2.21 3.15
CA ASP A 119 -10.43 -3.38 3.35
C ASP A 119 -10.89 -4.05 2.04
N LYS A 120 -10.53 -3.50 0.88
CA LYS A 120 -10.94 -3.98 -0.44
C LYS A 120 -9.72 -4.29 -1.30
N LEU A 121 -9.45 -5.59 -1.49
CA LEU A 121 -8.32 -6.08 -2.29
C LEU A 121 -8.82 -6.89 -3.49
N PHE A 122 -8.31 -6.57 -4.67
CA PHE A 122 -8.59 -7.24 -5.93
C PHE A 122 -7.31 -7.93 -6.43
N ILE A 123 -7.33 -9.25 -6.51
CA ILE A 123 -6.19 -10.08 -6.89
C ILE A 123 -6.35 -10.53 -8.34
N GLY A 124 -5.37 -10.17 -9.20
CA GLY A 124 -5.37 -10.55 -10.60
C GLY A 124 -4.98 -12.01 -10.82
N HIS A 125 -3.98 -12.49 -10.08
CA HIS A 125 -3.58 -13.91 -10.09
C HIS A 125 -2.68 -14.23 -8.89
N LEU A 126 -2.31 -15.52 -8.73
CA LEU A 126 -1.72 -16.02 -7.50
C LEU A 126 -0.19 -16.21 -7.54
N HIS A 127 0.53 -15.52 -8.42
CA HIS A 127 1.99 -15.45 -8.33
C HIS A 127 2.43 -14.65 -7.10
N ALA A 128 3.57 -15.02 -6.53
CA ALA A 128 4.07 -14.40 -5.30
C ALA A 128 4.30 -12.89 -5.40
N ASP A 129 4.60 -12.39 -6.58
CA ASP A 129 4.77 -10.96 -6.84
C ASP A 129 3.44 -10.19 -6.99
N HIS A 130 2.30 -10.87 -6.84
CA HIS A 130 0.96 -10.28 -6.83
C HIS A 130 0.20 -10.51 -5.52
N ILE A 131 0.67 -11.47 -4.67
CA ILE A 131 0.02 -11.81 -3.40
C ILE A 131 0.99 -11.85 -2.21
N GLY A 132 2.27 -11.61 -2.43
CA GLY A 132 3.33 -11.96 -1.47
C GLY A 132 3.29 -11.21 -0.14
N ASP A 133 2.63 -10.05 -0.06
CA ASP A 133 2.44 -9.28 1.17
C ASP A 133 0.97 -9.30 1.66
N LEU A 134 0.16 -10.25 1.20
CA LEU A 134 -1.22 -10.39 1.67
C LEU A 134 -1.29 -10.61 3.18
N ASP A 135 -0.41 -11.42 3.72
CA ASP A 135 -0.29 -11.67 5.15
C ASP A 135 0.12 -10.41 5.92
N ALA A 136 1.07 -9.63 5.41
CA ALA A 136 1.49 -8.37 6.00
C ALA A 136 0.34 -7.33 6.04
N LEU A 137 -0.45 -7.21 4.96
CA LEU A 137 -1.64 -6.36 4.92
C LEU A 137 -2.72 -6.84 5.91
N TRP A 138 -2.93 -8.15 6.00
CA TRP A 138 -3.91 -8.75 6.89
C TRP A 138 -3.54 -8.55 8.35
N ILE A 139 -2.35 -9.01 8.76
CA ILE A 139 -1.86 -8.92 10.14
C ILE A 139 -1.59 -7.47 10.55
N GLY A 140 -1.07 -6.64 9.64
CA GLY A 140 -0.93 -5.20 9.86
C GLY A 140 -2.27 -4.54 10.23
N GLY A 141 -3.35 -4.91 9.55
CA GLY A 141 -4.70 -4.47 9.89
C GLY A 141 -5.17 -4.95 11.27
N VAL A 142 -4.86 -6.19 11.64
CA VAL A 142 -5.18 -6.74 12.98
C VAL A 142 -4.47 -5.93 14.07
N ILE A 143 -3.17 -5.71 13.93
CA ILE A 143 -2.35 -5.00 14.93
C ILE A 143 -2.74 -3.52 15.02
N SER A 144 -3.10 -2.91 13.88
CA SER A 144 -3.60 -1.53 13.82
C SER A 144 -5.08 -1.42 14.19
N ASN A 145 -5.67 -2.50 14.70
CA ASN A 145 -7.03 -2.56 15.22
C ASN A 145 -8.12 -2.27 14.18
N ARG A 146 -7.99 -2.81 12.97
CA ARG A 146 -9.03 -2.73 11.93
C ARG A 146 -10.37 -3.25 12.46
N GLN A 147 -11.43 -2.47 12.28
CA GLN A 147 -12.77 -2.74 12.84
C GLN A 147 -13.71 -3.41 11.84
N ARG A 148 -13.17 -4.01 10.78
CA ARG A 148 -13.95 -4.72 9.75
C ARG A 148 -13.14 -5.84 9.12
N PRO A 149 -13.78 -6.83 8.46
CA PRO A 149 -13.10 -7.86 7.69
C PRO A 149 -12.25 -7.27 6.56
N LEU A 150 -11.19 -7.98 6.18
CA LEU A 150 -10.53 -7.78 4.90
C LEU A 150 -11.35 -8.49 3.82
N ARG A 151 -11.83 -7.75 2.83
CA ARG A 151 -12.59 -8.29 1.70
C ARG A 151 -11.69 -8.48 0.50
N ILE A 152 -11.66 -9.68 -0.04
CA ILE A 152 -10.80 -10.05 -1.16
C ILE A 152 -11.66 -10.51 -2.32
N TRP A 153 -11.45 -9.93 -3.49
CA TRP A 153 -11.99 -10.39 -4.77
C TRP A 153 -10.86 -10.98 -5.58
N GLY A 154 -11.06 -12.19 -6.09
CA GLY A 154 -10.05 -12.85 -6.91
C GLY A 154 -10.63 -14.02 -7.70
N PRO A 155 -9.88 -14.49 -8.72
CA PRO A 155 -10.37 -15.52 -9.61
C PRO A 155 -10.42 -16.90 -8.97
N SER A 156 -11.34 -17.73 -9.43
CA SER A 156 -11.26 -19.17 -9.30
C SER A 156 -10.09 -19.72 -10.14
N GLY A 157 -9.70 -20.97 -9.90
CA GLY A 157 -8.78 -21.67 -10.78
C GLY A 157 -9.49 -22.76 -11.59
N THR A 158 -8.75 -23.44 -12.46
CA THR A 158 -9.21 -24.68 -13.15
C THR A 158 -9.44 -25.83 -12.18
N GLU A 159 -8.78 -25.79 -11.04
CA GLU A 159 -8.95 -26.68 -9.90
C GLU A 159 -9.10 -25.82 -8.64
N GLU A 160 -9.83 -26.30 -7.64
CA GLU A 160 -10.05 -25.58 -6.36
C GLU A 160 -8.75 -25.06 -5.74
N LYS A 161 -7.68 -25.86 -5.74
CA LYS A 161 -6.38 -25.48 -5.18
C LYS A 161 -5.66 -24.34 -5.91
N TYR A 162 -6.12 -23.96 -7.08
CA TYR A 162 -5.59 -22.84 -7.88
C TYR A 162 -6.45 -21.57 -7.77
N GLY A 163 -7.51 -21.61 -6.93
CA GLY A 163 -8.40 -20.50 -6.68
C GLY A 163 -7.97 -19.63 -5.50
N THR A 164 -8.44 -18.39 -5.50
CA THR A 164 -8.17 -17.39 -4.46
C THR A 164 -8.65 -17.85 -3.08
N LYS A 165 -9.83 -18.47 -3.00
CA LYS A 165 -10.40 -18.93 -1.74
C LYS A 165 -9.51 -19.99 -1.08
N TYR A 166 -9.08 -20.99 -1.83
CA TYR A 166 -8.20 -22.02 -1.30
C TYR A 166 -6.88 -21.43 -0.81
N MET A 167 -6.27 -20.52 -1.58
CA MET A 167 -5.04 -19.86 -1.19
C MET A 167 -5.18 -19.11 0.14
N VAL A 168 -6.26 -18.31 0.31
CA VAL A 168 -6.52 -17.56 1.55
C VAL A 168 -6.74 -18.51 2.73
N GLU A 169 -7.52 -19.58 2.58
CA GLU A 169 -7.73 -20.58 3.64
C GLU A 169 -6.39 -21.21 4.10
N ARG A 170 -5.52 -21.56 3.16
CA ARG A 170 -4.19 -22.13 3.50
C ARG A 170 -3.29 -21.10 4.15
N MET A 171 -3.34 -19.84 3.73
CA MET A 171 -2.63 -18.76 4.41
C MET A 171 -3.11 -18.61 5.85
N GLN A 172 -4.41 -18.58 6.10
CA GLN A 172 -4.95 -18.48 7.47
C GLN A 172 -4.51 -19.65 8.35
N GLU A 173 -4.48 -20.88 7.82
CA GLU A 173 -3.96 -22.04 8.53
C GLU A 173 -2.48 -21.91 8.87
N MET A 174 -1.66 -21.38 7.96
CA MET A 174 -0.24 -21.13 8.18
C MET A 174 -0.02 -20.17 9.37
N TYR A 175 -0.92 -19.19 9.54
CA TYR A 175 -0.87 -18.19 10.61
C TYR A 175 -1.63 -18.57 11.89
N ALA A 176 -2.01 -19.84 12.07
CA ALA A 176 -2.79 -20.29 13.22
C ALA A 176 -2.15 -19.94 14.58
N TRP A 177 -0.81 -20.02 14.69
CA TRP A 177 -0.10 -19.64 15.90
C TRP A 177 -0.17 -18.12 16.15
N ASP A 178 0.04 -17.30 15.12
CA ASP A 178 -0.03 -15.84 15.23
C ASP A 178 -1.44 -15.40 15.65
N TYR A 179 -2.46 -15.96 15.03
CA TYR A 179 -3.87 -15.76 15.40
C TYR A 179 -4.11 -16.09 16.88
N ALA A 180 -3.78 -17.31 17.31
CA ALA A 180 -4.02 -17.76 18.68
C ALA A 180 -3.25 -16.92 19.72
N SER A 181 -2.05 -16.46 19.41
CA SER A 181 -1.21 -15.66 20.30
C SER A 181 -1.75 -14.24 20.54
N ARG A 182 -2.60 -13.74 19.65
CA ARG A 182 -3.19 -12.39 19.74
C ARG A 182 -4.58 -12.35 20.34
N LEU A 183 -5.26 -13.50 20.46
CA LEU A 183 -6.57 -13.59 21.09
C LEU A 183 -6.54 -12.96 22.49
N GLY A 184 -7.57 -12.18 22.81
CA GLY A 184 -7.68 -11.45 24.07
C GLY A 184 -6.80 -10.19 24.17
N ASN A 185 -6.04 -9.84 23.13
CA ASN A 185 -5.23 -8.62 23.05
C ASN A 185 -5.67 -7.67 21.94
N VAL A 186 -6.29 -8.18 20.88
CA VAL A 186 -6.76 -7.41 19.72
C VAL A 186 -8.23 -7.74 19.42
N ASN A 187 -8.89 -6.85 18.68
CA ASN A 187 -10.23 -7.09 18.17
C ASN A 187 -10.21 -8.21 17.12
N THR A 188 -11.12 -9.18 17.27
CA THR A 188 -11.19 -10.35 16.39
C THR A 188 -11.77 -10.06 15.00
N LEU A 189 -12.47 -8.93 14.81
CA LEU A 189 -13.00 -8.54 13.49
C LEU A 189 -11.87 -8.34 12.45
N GLY A 190 -10.74 -7.80 12.86
CA GLY A 190 -9.58 -7.61 11.98
C GLY A 190 -8.99 -8.91 11.42
N PHE A 191 -9.22 -10.05 12.09
CA PHE A 191 -8.79 -11.36 11.60
C PHE A 191 -9.70 -11.95 10.52
N GLN A 192 -10.93 -11.46 10.39
CA GLN A 192 -11.85 -11.99 9.42
C GLN A 192 -11.44 -11.62 8.01
N ILE A 193 -11.47 -12.59 7.11
CA ILE A 193 -11.28 -12.40 5.68
C ILE A 193 -12.52 -12.91 4.97
N GLU A 194 -13.11 -12.07 4.12
CA GLU A 194 -14.23 -12.41 3.27
C GLU A 194 -13.74 -12.55 1.84
N VAL A 195 -13.76 -13.76 1.28
CA VAL A 195 -13.32 -14.03 -0.08
C VAL A 195 -14.52 -14.07 -1.02
N ASN A 196 -14.51 -13.18 -1.99
CA ASN A 196 -15.46 -13.11 -3.10
C ASN A 196 -14.79 -13.70 -4.35
N GLU A 197 -14.73 -15.02 -4.42
CA GLU A 197 -14.17 -15.72 -5.57
C GLU A 197 -15.19 -15.73 -6.72
N PHE A 198 -14.70 -15.49 -7.95
CA PHE A 198 -15.52 -15.43 -9.15
C PHE A 198 -14.88 -16.26 -10.28
N ASP A 199 -15.67 -16.60 -11.29
CA ASP A 199 -15.24 -17.38 -12.44
C ASP A 199 -14.18 -16.60 -13.25
N TYR A 200 -12.97 -17.17 -13.36
CA TYR A 200 -11.87 -16.57 -14.13
C TYR A 200 -12.16 -16.43 -15.63
N THR A 201 -13.15 -17.16 -16.15
CA THR A 201 -13.57 -17.07 -17.56
C THR A 201 -14.57 -15.95 -17.84
N ALA A 202 -15.05 -15.27 -16.78
CA ALA A 202 -16.05 -14.23 -16.92
C ALA A 202 -15.51 -13.00 -17.68
N VAL A 203 -16.23 -12.60 -18.73
CA VAL A 203 -15.85 -11.45 -19.56
C VAL A 203 -16.72 -10.26 -19.23
N ASN A 204 -16.09 -9.18 -18.71
CA ASN A 204 -16.74 -7.92 -18.38
C ASN A 204 -17.89 -8.07 -17.36
N GLU A 205 -17.80 -9.08 -16.49
CA GLU A 205 -18.77 -9.30 -15.41
C GLU A 205 -18.51 -8.38 -14.24
N VAL A 206 -19.57 -7.92 -13.58
CA VAL A 206 -19.49 -7.11 -12.37
C VAL A 206 -19.17 -8.02 -11.19
N VAL A 207 -18.00 -7.80 -10.57
CA VAL A 207 -17.57 -8.52 -9.35
C VAL A 207 -17.73 -7.68 -8.07
N TYR A 208 -17.85 -6.35 -8.21
CA TYR A 208 -18.11 -5.44 -7.11
C TYR A 208 -18.98 -4.27 -7.57
N GLN A 209 -19.98 -3.90 -6.76
CA GLN A 209 -20.82 -2.73 -7.01
C GLN A 209 -21.37 -2.14 -5.71
N GLU A 210 -20.70 -1.12 -5.19
CA GLU A 210 -21.12 -0.37 -3.99
C GLU A 210 -20.78 1.12 -4.17
N ASN A 211 -21.50 2.02 -3.49
CA ASN A 211 -21.23 3.46 -3.41
C ASN A 211 -21.03 4.18 -4.77
N GLY A 212 -21.69 3.69 -5.81
CA GLY A 212 -21.52 4.23 -7.16
C GLY A 212 -20.25 3.79 -7.87
N VAL A 213 -19.47 2.87 -7.26
CA VAL A 213 -18.29 2.23 -7.87
C VAL A 213 -18.69 0.90 -8.44
N THR A 214 -18.21 0.58 -9.63
CA THR A 214 -18.36 -0.74 -10.26
C THR A 214 -16.98 -1.26 -10.61
N VAL A 215 -16.67 -2.51 -10.20
CA VAL A 215 -15.48 -3.22 -10.66
C VAL A 215 -15.91 -4.42 -11.48
N ARG A 216 -15.29 -4.55 -12.66
CA ARG A 216 -15.51 -5.64 -13.59
C ARG A 216 -14.26 -6.46 -13.77
N THR A 217 -14.43 -7.76 -14.03
CA THR A 217 -13.35 -8.69 -14.34
C THR A 217 -13.27 -8.98 -15.83
N ILE A 218 -12.07 -9.27 -16.31
CA ILE A 218 -11.77 -9.69 -17.68
C ILE A 218 -10.74 -10.81 -17.61
N PRO A 219 -10.90 -11.92 -18.37
CA PRO A 219 -9.87 -12.96 -18.44
C PRO A 219 -8.53 -12.41 -18.91
N ALA A 220 -7.45 -12.84 -18.29
CA ALA A 220 -6.08 -12.56 -18.72
C ALA A 220 -5.41 -13.82 -19.29
N ILE A 221 -4.38 -13.64 -20.11
CA ILE A 221 -3.63 -14.73 -20.72
C ILE A 221 -2.22 -14.73 -20.15
N HIS A 222 -1.95 -15.65 -19.23
CA HIS A 222 -0.65 -15.74 -18.56
C HIS A 222 -0.21 -17.21 -18.40
N ALA A 223 0.64 -17.54 -17.46
CA ALA A 223 1.31 -18.83 -17.30
C ALA A 223 0.40 -20.08 -17.35
N LEU A 224 -0.81 -19.97 -16.79
CA LEU A 224 -1.87 -20.98 -16.85
C LEU A 224 -3.25 -20.30 -16.77
N ASP A 225 -4.33 -21.03 -16.97
CA ASP A 225 -5.69 -20.52 -16.83
C ASP A 225 -6.00 -20.14 -15.38
N GLY A 226 -6.63 -18.98 -15.19
CA GLY A 226 -6.96 -18.43 -13.87
C GLY A 226 -6.77 -16.91 -13.76
N PRO A 227 -5.70 -16.32 -14.34
CA PRO A 227 -5.45 -14.88 -14.25
C PRO A 227 -6.57 -14.02 -14.84
N VAL A 228 -6.76 -12.84 -14.23
CA VAL A 228 -7.75 -11.85 -14.64
C VAL A 228 -7.19 -10.44 -14.58
N SER A 229 -7.85 -9.55 -15.29
CA SER A 229 -7.66 -8.09 -15.27
C SER A 229 -8.91 -7.42 -14.70
N PHE A 230 -8.80 -6.15 -14.31
CA PHE A 230 -9.92 -5.40 -13.73
C PHE A 230 -10.17 -4.06 -14.42
N ILE A 231 -11.43 -3.65 -14.42
CA ILE A 231 -11.85 -2.28 -14.75
C ILE A 231 -12.63 -1.73 -13.56
N LEU A 232 -12.22 -0.58 -13.03
CA LEU A 232 -12.98 0.19 -12.05
C LEU A 232 -13.61 1.41 -12.75
N GLU A 233 -14.91 1.55 -12.60
CA GLU A 233 -15.69 2.68 -13.13
C GLU A 233 -16.33 3.43 -11.97
N TRP A 234 -16.11 4.75 -11.93
CA TRP A 234 -16.69 5.63 -10.92
C TRP A 234 -16.81 7.04 -11.45
N ASN A 235 -17.97 7.68 -11.25
CA ASN A 235 -18.24 9.08 -11.63
C ASN A 235 -17.92 9.43 -13.11
N GLY A 236 -17.97 8.43 -14.00
CA GLY A 236 -17.63 8.57 -15.41
C GLY A 236 -16.12 8.54 -15.68
N LEU A 237 -15.30 8.22 -14.69
CA LEU A 237 -13.88 7.89 -14.84
C LEU A 237 -13.71 6.38 -14.95
N LYS A 238 -12.74 5.94 -15.75
CA LYS A 238 -12.39 4.53 -15.98
C LYS A 238 -10.92 4.29 -15.70
N PHE A 239 -10.66 3.49 -14.66
CA PHE A 239 -9.36 2.90 -14.36
C PHE A 239 -9.34 1.47 -14.89
N ALA A 240 -8.28 1.07 -15.61
CA ALA A 240 -8.07 -0.26 -16.11
C ALA A 240 -6.73 -0.82 -15.60
N PHE A 241 -6.76 -2.03 -15.06
CA PHE A 241 -5.59 -2.72 -14.50
C PHE A 241 -5.45 -4.11 -15.12
N SER A 242 -4.34 -4.35 -15.80
CA SER A 242 -4.15 -5.61 -16.52
C SER A 242 -3.81 -6.80 -15.63
N SER A 243 -3.19 -6.59 -14.46
CA SER A 243 -2.34 -7.60 -13.83
C SER A 243 -1.35 -8.17 -14.87
N ASP A 244 -0.92 -9.43 -14.79
CA ASP A 244 -0.06 -10.02 -15.81
C ASP A 244 -0.89 -10.65 -16.92
N THR A 245 -0.60 -10.28 -18.16
CA THR A 245 -1.29 -10.80 -19.33
C THR A 245 -0.50 -10.61 -20.62
N TYR A 246 -0.47 -11.61 -21.45
CA TYR A 246 -0.18 -11.42 -22.87
C TYR A 246 -1.25 -10.52 -23.51
N PRO A 247 -0.97 -9.73 -24.57
CA PRO A 247 -1.99 -8.94 -25.24
C PRO A 247 -3.22 -9.76 -25.61
N ASN A 248 -4.39 -9.34 -25.12
CA ASN A 248 -5.61 -10.11 -25.34
C ASN A 248 -6.77 -9.24 -25.83
N LYS A 249 -7.67 -9.88 -26.61
CA LYS A 249 -8.80 -9.19 -27.26
C LYS A 249 -9.82 -8.64 -26.26
N TRP A 250 -10.06 -9.34 -25.14
CA TRP A 250 -11.07 -8.92 -24.16
C TRP A 250 -10.63 -7.65 -23.44
N TRP A 251 -9.35 -7.58 -23.03
CA TRP A 251 -8.78 -6.34 -22.50
C TRP A 251 -8.94 -5.19 -23.49
N MET A 252 -8.48 -5.35 -24.73
CA MET A 252 -8.54 -4.30 -25.74
C MET A 252 -9.97 -3.88 -26.10
N GLU A 253 -10.97 -4.77 -26.00
CA GLU A 253 -12.37 -4.45 -26.27
C GLU A 253 -12.96 -3.57 -25.18
N HIS A 254 -12.75 -3.91 -23.89
CA HIS A 254 -13.45 -3.29 -22.77
C HIS A 254 -12.71 -2.11 -22.14
N THR A 255 -11.41 -1.95 -22.41
CA THR A 255 -10.61 -0.84 -21.86
C THR A 255 -10.43 0.34 -22.80
N LYS A 256 -11.10 0.37 -23.94
CA LYS A 256 -11.08 1.51 -24.87
C LYS A 256 -11.41 2.81 -24.16
N ASN A 257 -10.62 3.87 -24.47
CA ASN A 257 -10.78 5.19 -23.92
C ASN A 257 -10.75 5.23 -22.38
N ALA A 258 -10.01 4.33 -21.74
CA ALA A 258 -9.78 4.43 -20.30
C ALA A 258 -9.12 5.77 -19.95
N ASP A 259 -9.48 6.36 -18.80
CA ASP A 259 -8.80 7.56 -18.33
C ASP A 259 -7.36 7.22 -17.95
N ILE A 260 -7.16 6.12 -17.24
CA ILE A 260 -5.83 5.58 -16.94
C ILE A 260 -5.82 4.07 -17.19
N ALA A 261 -4.87 3.61 -18.00
CA ALA A 261 -4.67 2.19 -18.31
C ALA A 261 -3.31 1.74 -17.77
N ILE A 262 -3.33 1.01 -16.68
CA ILE A 262 -2.17 0.36 -16.06
C ILE A 262 -2.04 -1.02 -16.65
N HIS A 263 -0.94 -1.28 -17.35
CA HIS A 263 -0.73 -2.56 -18.01
C HIS A 263 0.71 -3.01 -17.84
N GLU A 264 0.92 -4.32 -17.69
CA GLU A 264 2.28 -4.84 -17.67
C GLU A 264 3.04 -4.44 -18.94
N CYS A 265 4.31 -4.12 -18.74
CA CYS A 265 5.24 -3.73 -19.79
C CYS A 265 6.57 -4.43 -19.52
N PHE A 266 6.61 -5.73 -19.73
CA PHE A 266 7.68 -6.61 -19.28
C PHE A 266 9.03 -6.29 -19.92
N ALA A 267 10.11 -6.81 -19.31
CA ALA A 267 11.45 -6.56 -19.78
C ALA A 267 11.72 -7.13 -21.21
N PRO A 268 12.41 -6.39 -22.08
CA PRO A 268 12.91 -6.93 -23.35
C PRO A 268 13.78 -8.18 -23.14
N PRO A 269 13.82 -9.13 -24.09
CA PRO A 269 14.65 -10.34 -23.98
C PRO A 269 16.12 -10.06 -23.66
N SER A 270 16.70 -9.01 -24.23
CA SER A 270 18.09 -8.61 -23.99
C SER A 270 18.39 -8.26 -22.53
N ILE A 271 17.43 -7.67 -21.81
CA ILE A 271 17.54 -7.38 -20.38
C ILE A 271 17.49 -8.67 -19.56
N MET A 272 16.58 -9.58 -19.87
CA MET A 272 16.48 -10.89 -19.19
C MET A 272 17.77 -11.72 -19.40
N ILE A 273 18.30 -11.76 -20.60
CA ILE A 273 19.55 -12.47 -20.90
C ILE A 273 20.73 -11.82 -20.15
N GLY A 274 20.84 -10.49 -20.24
CA GLY A 274 22.00 -9.76 -19.69
C GLY A 274 22.01 -9.68 -18.15
N LYS A 275 20.85 -9.45 -17.53
CA LYS A 275 20.75 -9.21 -16.09
C LYS A 275 20.29 -10.44 -15.29
N GLN A 276 19.40 -11.26 -15.85
CA GLN A 276 18.83 -12.43 -15.15
C GLN A 276 19.43 -13.74 -15.63
N ARG A 277 20.29 -13.72 -16.65
CA ARG A 277 20.96 -14.89 -17.21
C ARG A 277 20.02 -15.94 -17.79
N PHE A 278 18.90 -15.51 -18.32
CA PHE A 278 18.00 -16.41 -19.06
C PHE A 278 18.72 -16.98 -20.29
N ALA A 279 18.42 -18.22 -20.63
CA ALA A 279 18.75 -18.74 -21.96
C ALA A 279 18.02 -17.92 -23.04
N VAL A 280 18.62 -17.78 -24.22
CA VAL A 280 18.07 -16.90 -25.28
C VAL A 280 16.63 -17.31 -25.66
N GLN A 281 16.39 -18.62 -25.80
CA GLN A 281 15.07 -19.13 -26.19
C GLN A 281 14.04 -18.87 -25.08
N ASP A 282 14.42 -19.04 -23.81
CA ASP A 282 13.51 -18.81 -22.66
C ASP A 282 13.16 -17.33 -22.54
N ALA A 283 14.13 -16.42 -22.70
CA ALA A 283 13.87 -14.99 -22.72
C ALA A 283 12.91 -14.57 -23.83
N LEU A 284 13.07 -15.16 -25.03
CA LEU A 284 12.14 -14.93 -26.14
C LEU A 284 10.74 -15.47 -25.82
N ASN A 285 10.62 -16.69 -25.30
CA ASN A 285 9.33 -17.29 -24.94
C ASN A 285 8.61 -16.44 -23.89
N VAL A 286 9.29 -16.05 -22.81
CA VAL A 286 8.71 -15.24 -21.75
C VAL A 286 8.20 -13.90 -22.27
N ALA A 287 9.01 -13.18 -23.05
CA ALA A 287 8.66 -11.85 -23.56
C ALA A 287 7.60 -11.88 -24.69
N THR A 288 7.39 -13.02 -25.35
CA THR A 288 6.53 -13.08 -26.57
C THR A 288 5.38 -14.08 -26.49
N GLN A 289 5.25 -14.83 -25.39
CA GLN A 289 4.21 -15.84 -25.22
C GLN A 289 3.52 -15.79 -23.86
N VAL A 290 4.18 -15.20 -22.84
CA VAL A 290 3.69 -15.18 -21.47
C VAL A 290 3.32 -13.78 -21.01
N HIS A 291 4.16 -12.79 -21.37
CA HIS A 291 4.03 -11.39 -20.98
C HIS A 291 3.88 -10.44 -22.17
N THR A 292 3.48 -9.23 -21.88
CA THR A 292 3.42 -8.14 -22.86
C THR A 292 4.77 -7.41 -22.90
N SER A 293 5.54 -7.62 -23.98
CA SER A 293 6.79 -6.87 -24.21
C SER A 293 6.53 -5.38 -24.47
N PRO A 294 7.55 -4.48 -24.32
CA PRO A 294 7.33 -3.04 -24.46
C PRO A 294 6.76 -2.60 -25.80
N ALA A 295 7.21 -3.20 -26.90
CA ALA A 295 6.65 -2.90 -28.22
C ALA A 295 5.20 -3.42 -28.39
N MET A 296 4.86 -4.54 -27.74
CA MET A 296 3.47 -5.05 -27.70
C MET A 296 2.58 -4.15 -26.83
N PHE A 297 3.07 -3.72 -25.68
CA PHE A 297 2.40 -2.71 -24.83
C PHE A 297 2.02 -1.48 -25.66
N GLY A 298 2.99 -0.92 -26.40
CA GLY A 298 2.70 0.23 -27.25
C GLY A 298 1.62 -0.05 -28.30
N LYS A 299 1.59 -1.25 -28.90
CA LYS A 299 0.51 -1.63 -29.84
C LYS A 299 -0.85 -1.75 -29.15
N VAL A 300 -0.91 -2.32 -27.95
CA VAL A 300 -2.15 -2.40 -27.16
C VAL A 300 -2.65 -0.98 -26.87
N MET A 301 -1.78 -0.09 -26.37
CA MET A 301 -2.15 1.29 -26.04
C MET A 301 -2.59 2.09 -27.27
N SER A 302 -1.98 1.87 -28.44
CA SER A 302 -2.41 2.49 -29.70
C SER A 302 -3.82 2.08 -30.13
N GLN A 303 -4.29 0.89 -29.73
CA GLN A 303 -5.64 0.40 -30.07
C GLN A 303 -6.71 0.82 -29.08
N ILE A 304 -6.37 0.92 -27.78
CA ILE A 304 -7.33 1.32 -26.73
C ILE A 304 -7.40 2.82 -26.51
N THR A 305 -6.38 3.57 -26.94
CA THR A 305 -6.28 5.04 -26.87
C THR A 305 -6.65 5.63 -25.50
N PRO A 306 -5.96 5.23 -24.41
CA PRO A 306 -6.24 5.79 -23.10
C PRO A 306 -5.78 7.24 -23.00
N ARG A 307 -6.34 8.02 -22.08
CA ARG A 307 -5.84 9.37 -21.78
C ARG A 307 -4.44 9.32 -21.18
N MET A 308 -4.13 8.26 -20.35
CA MET A 308 -2.80 7.99 -19.82
C MET A 308 -2.53 6.49 -19.86
N ALA A 309 -1.47 6.08 -20.54
CA ALA A 309 -0.93 4.73 -20.51
C ALA A 309 0.16 4.64 -19.44
N VAL A 310 0.13 3.59 -18.61
CA VAL A 310 1.13 3.38 -17.56
C VAL A 310 1.69 1.96 -17.68
N GLY A 311 2.99 1.86 -17.96
CA GLY A 311 3.71 0.60 -18.00
C GLY A 311 4.27 0.25 -16.63
N TYR A 312 4.12 -0.99 -16.17
CA TYR A 312 4.68 -1.49 -14.92
C TYR A 312 5.13 -2.95 -15.09
N HIS A 313 5.45 -3.65 -14.03
CA HIS A 313 5.93 -5.04 -14.00
C HIS A 313 7.30 -5.21 -14.68
N VAL A 314 8.19 -4.27 -14.38
CA VAL A 314 9.56 -4.27 -14.87
C VAL A 314 10.47 -3.54 -13.89
N PHE A 315 11.73 -3.93 -13.80
CA PHE A 315 12.71 -3.17 -13.03
C PHE A 315 13.12 -1.91 -13.79
N ASN A 316 12.55 -0.79 -13.35
CA ASN A 316 12.77 0.53 -13.94
C ASN A 316 14.06 1.15 -13.39
N ASP A 317 15.20 0.80 -14.01
CA ASP A 317 16.53 1.30 -13.67
C ASP A 317 17.06 2.22 -14.77
N PHE A 318 18.05 3.06 -14.42
CA PHE A 318 18.66 4.01 -15.36
C PHE A 318 19.24 3.35 -16.62
N ASP A 319 19.62 2.08 -16.55
CA ASP A 319 20.22 1.30 -17.64
C ASP A 319 19.22 0.37 -18.35
N THR A 320 18.00 0.23 -17.85
CA THR A 320 16.91 -0.55 -18.48
C THR A 320 15.83 0.36 -19.08
N GLN A 321 15.48 1.43 -18.37
CA GLN A 321 14.45 2.39 -18.79
C GLN A 321 14.60 2.91 -20.23
N PRO A 322 15.80 3.35 -20.70
CA PRO A 322 15.91 3.90 -22.04
C PRO A 322 15.53 2.91 -23.15
N GLN A 323 15.85 1.63 -22.98
CA GLN A 323 15.47 0.60 -23.94
C GLN A 323 13.97 0.35 -23.92
N ILE A 324 13.37 0.21 -22.74
CA ILE A 324 11.93 -0.02 -22.58
C ILE A 324 11.14 1.12 -23.22
N VAL A 325 11.46 2.37 -22.86
CA VAL A 325 10.79 3.56 -23.41
C VAL A 325 10.95 3.63 -24.92
N LYS A 326 12.14 3.36 -25.45
CA LYS A 326 12.39 3.32 -26.90
C LYS A 326 11.52 2.29 -27.61
N GLU A 327 11.37 1.09 -27.04
CA GLU A 327 10.55 0.04 -27.63
C GLU A 327 9.05 0.37 -27.56
N VAL A 328 8.55 0.92 -26.45
CA VAL A 328 7.16 1.44 -26.35
C VAL A 328 6.93 2.51 -27.41
N ARG A 329 7.82 3.50 -27.50
CA ARG A 329 7.72 4.62 -28.45
C ARG A 329 7.86 4.20 -29.91
N SER A 330 8.35 3.00 -30.19
CA SER A 330 8.36 2.47 -31.56
C SER A 330 6.96 2.13 -32.09
N THR A 331 5.96 2.03 -31.20
CA THR A 331 4.60 1.58 -31.53
C THR A 331 3.47 2.41 -30.89
N TYR A 332 3.84 3.41 -30.05
CA TYR A 332 2.85 4.26 -29.36
C TYR A 332 3.39 5.69 -29.14
N ASP A 333 2.66 6.68 -29.63
CA ASP A 333 3.02 8.11 -29.53
C ASP A 333 2.17 8.88 -28.49
N GLY A 334 1.17 8.22 -27.87
CA GLY A 334 0.28 8.85 -26.88
C GLY A 334 0.93 9.11 -25.52
N PRO A 335 0.18 9.68 -24.56
CA PRO A 335 0.63 9.91 -23.19
C PRO A 335 1.05 8.59 -22.52
N PHE A 336 2.27 8.54 -21.98
CA PHE A 336 2.86 7.32 -21.42
C PHE A 336 3.82 7.62 -20.28
N GLU A 337 3.67 6.90 -19.18
CA GLU A 337 4.62 6.84 -18.07
C GLU A 337 5.09 5.41 -17.84
N LEU A 338 6.38 5.22 -17.58
CA LEU A 338 6.93 3.97 -17.05
C LEU A 338 6.99 4.09 -15.53
N ALA A 339 6.15 3.32 -14.83
CA ALA A 339 5.93 3.49 -13.42
C ALA A 339 7.15 3.20 -12.54
N VAL A 340 7.25 3.93 -11.46
CA VAL A 340 8.09 3.64 -10.30
C VAL A 340 7.23 3.66 -9.04
N ASP A 341 7.70 2.99 -7.98
CA ASP A 341 7.02 3.02 -6.69
C ASP A 341 6.82 4.47 -6.22
N TYR A 342 5.69 4.74 -5.60
CA TYR A 342 5.25 6.07 -5.15
C TYR A 342 4.88 7.07 -6.26
N MET A 343 4.81 6.64 -7.52
CA MET A 343 4.20 7.47 -8.57
C MET A 343 2.70 7.61 -8.31
N VAL A 344 2.19 8.84 -8.48
CA VAL A 344 0.81 9.23 -8.16
C VAL A 344 0.17 9.89 -9.36
N PHE A 345 -1.02 9.42 -9.72
CA PHE A 345 -1.85 10.01 -10.78
C PHE A 345 -3.11 10.58 -10.16
N ASN A 346 -3.30 11.89 -10.22
CA ASN A 346 -4.57 12.52 -9.90
C ASN A 346 -5.38 12.67 -11.19
N VAL A 347 -6.50 12.00 -11.27
CA VAL A 347 -7.32 11.85 -12.47
C VAL A 347 -8.66 12.52 -12.26
N THR A 348 -8.98 13.50 -13.09
CA THR A 348 -10.29 14.12 -13.24
C THR A 348 -10.78 13.97 -14.68
N LYS A 349 -11.99 14.37 -14.98
CA LYS A 349 -12.51 14.37 -16.37
C LYS A 349 -11.70 15.28 -17.30
N ASP A 350 -11.14 16.35 -16.74
CA ASP A 350 -10.47 17.40 -17.52
C ASP A 350 -8.96 17.23 -17.59
N ASP A 351 -8.33 16.66 -16.54
CA ASP A 351 -6.88 16.60 -16.41
C ASP A 351 -6.39 15.29 -15.76
N ILE A 352 -5.14 14.92 -16.04
CA ILE A 352 -4.39 13.88 -15.36
C ILE A 352 -3.05 14.44 -14.95
N ARG A 353 -2.83 14.54 -13.65
CA ARG A 353 -1.61 15.07 -13.08
C ARG A 353 -0.74 13.93 -12.54
N VAL A 354 0.50 13.84 -13.02
CA VAL A 354 1.48 12.86 -12.56
C VAL A 354 2.38 13.51 -11.53
N ARG A 355 2.54 12.86 -10.38
CA ARG A 355 3.37 13.34 -9.27
C ARG A 355 4.13 12.18 -8.63
N MET A 356 5.04 12.49 -7.70
CA MET A 356 5.69 11.51 -6.84
C MET A 356 5.26 11.72 -5.39
N ALA A 357 4.95 10.64 -4.68
CA ALA A 357 4.80 10.72 -3.25
C ALA A 357 6.17 10.87 -2.57
N VAL A 358 6.22 11.78 -1.60
CA VAL A 358 7.35 11.92 -0.66
C VAL A 358 6.88 11.38 0.67
N VAL A 359 7.42 10.25 1.06
CA VAL A 359 7.00 9.49 2.23
C VAL A 359 7.91 9.75 3.42
N ASP A 360 7.35 9.54 4.61
CA ASP A 360 8.09 9.49 5.86
C ASP A 360 8.42 8.02 6.16
N GLU A 361 9.69 7.64 6.18
CA GLU A 361 10.14 6.27 6.46
C GLU A 361 9.97 5.90 7.94
N ASP A 362 9.83 6.88 8.83
CA ASP A 362 9.61 6.69 10.27
C ASP A 362 8.11 6.66 10.65
N ILE A 363 7.21 6.67 9.65
CA ILE A 363 5.77 6.69 9.89
C ILE A 363 5.29 5.42 10.62
N TRP A 364 4.45 5.63 11.61
CA TRP A 364 3.73 4.53 12.26
C TRP A 364 2.51 4.14 11.42
N PRO A 365 2.21 2.83 11.28
CA PRO A 365 0.96 2.38 10.67
C PRO A 365 -0.25 3.07 11.31
N GLN A 366 -1.15 3.59 10.49
CA GLN A 366 -2.28 4.37 11.00
C GLN A 366 -3.30 3.45 11.66
N PRO A 367 -3.64 3.70 12.95
CA PRO A 367 -4.64 2.90 13.64
C PRO A 367 -6.04 3.14 13.07
N SER A 368 -7.00 2.30 13.49
CA SER A 368 -8.42 2.54 13.23
C SER A 368 -8.84 3.94 13.65
N ILE A 369 -9.67 4.58 12.84
CA ILE A 369 -10.29 5.89 13.13
C ILE A 369 -11.58 5.77 13.95
N THR A 370 -12.10 4.56 14.12
CA THR A 370 -13.31 4.26 14.89
C THR A 370 -12.94 3.92 16.34
N GLU A 371 -13.92 4.02 17.24
CA GLU A 371 -13.71 3.57 18.62
C GLU A 371 -13.22 2.11 18.64
N THR A 372 -12.16 1.89 19.40
CA THR A 372 -11.56 0.57 19.55
C THR A 372 -12.51 -0.32 20.33
N LEU A 373 -13.00 -1.37 19.70
CA LEU A 373 -13.66 -2.46 20.43
C LEU A 373 -12.62 -3.15 21.32
N ALA A 374 -12.92 -3.25 22.59
CA ALA A 374 -12.02 -3.94 23.52
C ALA A 374 -11.91 -5.42 23.14
N ALA A 375 -10.71 -5.95 23.18
CA ALA A 375 -10.49 -7.38 23.13
C ALA A 375 -11.10 -8.03 24.38
N ASP A 376 -11.68 -9.23 24.24
CA ASP A 376 -12.12 -10.01 25.41
C ASP A 376 -10.90 -10.72 26.01
N PRO A 377 -10.46 -10.35 27.24
CA PRO A 377 -9.33 -11.01 27.89
C PRO A 377 -9.55 -12.51 28.14
N ASN A 378 -10.79 -12.98 28.15
CA ASN A 378 -11.13 -14.40 28.35
C ASN A 378 -10.76 -15.26 27.13
N ASP A 379 -10.58 -14.65 25.96
CA ASP A 379 -10.16 -15.35 24.75
C ASP A 379 -8.66 -15.68 24.75
N ARG A 380 -7.90 -15.19 25.73
CA ARG A 380 -6.44 -15.46 25.79
C ARG A 380 -6.14 -16.93 25.92
N VAL A 381 -5.25 -17.41 25.09
CA VAL A 381 -4.62 -18.73 25.26
C VAL A 381 -3.59 -18.63 26.38
N GLY A 382 -3.79 -19.39 27.45
CA GLY A 382 -2.89 -19.40 28.61
C GLY A 382 -1.56 -20.10 28.33
N PHE A 383 -0.54 -19.76 29.12
CA PHE A 383 0.72 -20.51 29.14
C PHE A 383 0.55 -21.84 29.88
N THR A 384 1.34 -22.84 29.54
CA THR A 384 1.49 -24.06 30.35
C THR A 384 2.21 -23.75 31.67
N ASP A 385 2.01 -24.59 32.68
CA ASP A 385 2.71 -24.46 33.98
C ASP A 385 4.24 -24.44 33.82
N TYR A 386 4.78 -25.22 32.85
CA TYR A 386 6.19 -25.26 32.57
C TYR A 386 6.71 -23.88 32.07
N ILE A 387 6.03 -23.24 31.15
CA ILE A 387 6.42 -21.92 30.64
C ILE A 387 6.19 -20.83 31.67
N SER A 388 5.06 -20.90 32.39
CA SER A 388 4.72 -19.97 33.47
C SER A 388 5.77 -20.00 34.59
N GLY A 389 6.26 -21.18 34.95
CA GLY A 389 7.30 -21.36 35.95
C GLY A 389 8.65 -20.73 35.61
N GLY A 390 8.86 -20.32 34.35
CA GLY A 390 10.04 -19.57 33.91
C GLY A 390 9.93 -18.04 34.05
N ARG A 391 8.79 -17.50 34.49
CA ARG A 391 8.57 -16.05 34.62
C ARG A 391 9.41 -15.44 35.72
N VAL A 392 10.04 -14.29 35.43
CA VAL A 392 10.67 -13.43 36.42
C VAL A 392 9.83 -12.15 36.52
N VAL A 393 9.28 -11.90 37.71
CA VAL A 393 8.41 -10.73 37.94
C VAL A 393 9.20 -9.62 38.61
N TYR A 394 9.36 -8.50 37.94
CA TYR A 394 9.91 -7.27 38.49
C TYR A 394 8.75 -6.38 38.95
N ALA A 395 8.21 -6.66 40.12
CA ALA A 395 7.01 -6.03 40.64
C ALA A 395 7.10 -4.50 40.76
N ASP A 396 8.26 -4.00 41.15
CA ASP A 396 8.56 -2.56 41.24
C ASP A 396 8.52 -1.86 39.87
N VAL A 397 9.06 -2.50 38.82
CA VAL A 397 9.02 -1.98 37.45
C VAL A 397 7.60 -2.01 36.90
N VAL A 398 6.87 -3.10 37.15
CA VAL A 398 5.46 -3.22 36.72
C VAL A 398 4.64 -2.12 37.39
N GLN A 399 4.76 -1.94 38.71
CA GLN A 399 4.05 -0.90 39.46
C GLN A 399 4.39 0.49 38.91
N TRP A 400 5.66 0.77 38.65
CA TRP A 400 6.10 2.03 38.07
C TRP A 400 5.42 2.34 36.74
N TYR A 401 5.29 1.36 35.82
CA TYR A 401 4.57 1.57 34.56
C TYR A 401 3.09 1.88 34.78
N TYR A 402 2.42 1.21 35.71
CA TYR A 402 1.03 1.48 36.05
C TYR A 402 0.87 2.89 36.61
N ASP A 403 1.75 3.31 37.51
CA ASP A 403 1.70 4.64 38.11
C ASP A 403 1.90 5.75 37.07
N GLN A 404 2.89 5.60 36.18
CA GLN A 404 3.15 6.54 35.09
C GLN A 404 1.96 6.63 34.12
N THR A 405 1.41 5.48 33.72
CA THR A 405 0.29 5.42 32.80
C THR A 405 -0.98 6.03 33.43
N ASN A 406 -1.27 5.70 34.68
CA ASN A 406 -2.41 6.25 35.41
C ASN A 406 -2.27 7.78 35.56
N GLN A 407 -1.09 8.28 35.86
CA GLN A 407 -0.84 9.70 35.97
C GLN A 407 -1.02 10.40 34.60
N GLN A 408 -0.50 9.81 33.54
CA GLN A 408 -0.53 10.41 32.21
C GLN A 408 -1.94 10.46 31.61
N TYR A 409 -2.72 9.39 31.82
CA TYR A 409 -4.04 9.22 31.18
C TYR A 409 -5.22 9.37 32.12
N GLY A 410 -4.98 9.73 33.41
CA GLY A 410 -6.05 9.95 34.41
C GLY A 410 -6.82 8.67 34.77
N THR A 411 -6.15 7.51 34.69
CA THR A 411 -6.74 6.21 35.03
C THR A 411 -6.35 5.77 36.44
N SER A 412 -6.94 4.67 36.93
CA SER A 412 -6.63 4.06 38.24
C SER A 412 -6.46 2.53 38.12
N LEU A 413 -5.84 2.09 37.02
CA LEU A 413 -5.57 0.69 36.75
C LEU A 413 -4.59 0.11 37.79
N GLN A 414 -4.78 -1.15 38.15
CA GLN A 414 -3.90 -1.87 39.08
C GLN A 414 -3.16 -2.97 38.30
N PRO A 415 -1.87 -3.23 38.65
CA PRO A 415 -1.20 -4.41 38.15
C PRO A 415 -2.02 -5.65 38.41
N PRO A 416 -1.99 -6.65 37.52
CA PRO A 416 -2.56 -7.94 37.81
C PRO A 416 -2.01 -8.42 39.16
N SER A 417 -2.88 -8.83 40.08
CA SER A 417 -2.40 -9.45 41.32
C SER A 417 -1.43 -10.56 40.93
N ALA A 418 -0.30 -10.66 41.58
CA ALA A 418 0.61 -11.80 41.46
C ALA A 418 -0.19 -13.04 41.90
N GLN A 419 -1.00 -13.59 40.99
CA GLN A 419 -1.69 -14.84 41.28
C GLN A 419 -0.60 -15.92 41.32
N PRO A 420 -0.60 -16.78 42.33
CA PRO A 420 0.06 -18.04 42.21
C PRO A 420 -0.56 -18.70 40.99
N GLU A 421 0.24 -18.88 39.96
CA GLU A 421 -0.14 -19.38 38.65
C GLU A 421 -0.82 -20.73 38.84
N ARG A 422 -2.01 -20.87 38.23
CA ARG A 422 -2.71 -22.14 38.14
C ARG A 422 -2.03 -23.05 37.14
#